data_28b165cc0808e76bb2c91865f3b690ea
#
_entry.id   28b165cc0808e76bb2c91865f3b690ea
#
_cell.length_a   1.000
_cell.length_b   1.000
_cell.length_c   1.000
_cell.angle_alpha   90.00
_cell.angle_beta   90.00
_cell.angle_gamma   90.00
#
_symmetry.space_group_name_H-M   'P 1'
#
loop_
_entity.id
_entity.type
_entity.pdbx_description
1 polymer ?
#
loop_
_entity_poly.entity_id
_entity_poly.type
_entity_poly.pdbx_seq_one_letter_code
_entity_poly.pdbx_strand_id
1 'polypeptide(L)'
;MVRTLFDTNILVDYLNGIPQAKTELTLHTDKAISIVTWMEIQVGVAPADQVVLDLFLLGFTVLPIDTPVSVKAVELSKSTRIKLPDAIIWATALVNQRLLIARNSKDFSPSAQGVLVPYII
;
A
#
# COMPACT_ATOMS: atom_id res chain seq x y z
N MET A 1 -19.38 -2.12 0.54
CA MET A 1 -18.14 -2.05 1.34
C MET A 1 -16.96 -1.75 0.44
N VAL A 2 -16.13 -0.80 0.82
CA VAL A 2 -14.94 -0.45 0.02
C VAL A 2 -13.80 -1.43 0.35
N ARG A 3 -13.21 -2.02 -0.68
CA ARG A 3 -12.03 -2.86 -0.57
C ARG A 3 -10.81 -1.98 -0.82
N THR A 4 -9.86 -1.98 0.10
CA THR A 4 -8.70 -1.11 0.05
C THR A 4 -7.40 -1.88 -0.06
N LEU A 5 -6.37 -1.20 -0.60
CA LEU A 5 -4.99 -1.65 -0.55
C LEU A 5 -4.16 -0.46 -0.10
N PHE A 6 -3.34 -0.65 0.92
CA PHE A 6 -2.56 0.43 1.51
C PHE A 6 -1.14 0.45 0.96
N ASP A 7 -0.68 1.64 0.56
CA ASP A 7 0.71 1.88 0.23
C ASP A 7 1.59 1.74 1.48
N THR A 8 2.84 1.38 1.26
CA THR A 8 3.83 1.18 2.33
C THR A 8 3.92 2.38 3.28
N ASN A 9 3.87 3.59 2.76
CA ASN A 9 4.02 4.80 3.57
C ASN A 9 2.92 4.96 4.64
N ILE A 10 1.70 4.51 4.36
CA ILE A 10 0.61 4.55 5.36
C ILE A 10 0.95 3.64 6.55
N LEU A 11 1.45 2.44 6.27
CA LEU A 11 1.82 1.50 7.33
C LEU A 11 3.03 2.01 8.13
N VAL A 12 4.02 2.57 7.45
CA VAL A 12 5.18 3.18 8.11
C VAL A 12 4.74 4.34 9.01
N ASP A 13 3.85 5.20 8.53
CA ASP A 13 3.30 6.30 9.33
C ASP A 13 2.61 5.77 10.59
N TYR A 14 1.78 4.73 10.45
CA TYR A 14 1.12 4.12 11.60
C TYR A 14 2.12 3.59 12.63
N LEU A 15 3.15 2.87 12.15
CA LEU A 15 4.19 2.31 13.04
C LEU A 15 5.02 3.40 13.71
N ASN A 16 5.11 4.58 13.10
CA ASN A 16 5.76 5.76 13.66
C ASN A 16 4.82 6.63 14.53
N GLY A 17 3.60 6.17 14.79
CA GLY A 17 2.68 6.85 15.69
C GLY A 17 1.92 8.02 15.08
N ILE A 18 1.87 8.13 13.75
CA ILE A 18 1.12 9.21 13.07
C ILE A 18 -0.38 8.96 13.24
N PRO A 19 -1.13 9.84 13.93
CA PRO A 19 -2.54 9.58 14.23
C PRO A 19 -3.44 9.54 13.00
N GLN A 20 -3.13 10.28 11.94
CA GLN A 20 -3.90 10.25 10.69
C GLN A 20 -3.86 8.87 10.04
N ALA A 21 -2.72 8.18 10.12
CA ALA A 21 -2.60 6.81 9.58
C ALA A 21 -3.47 5.84 10.38
N LYS A 22 -3.48 5.94 11.70
CA LYS A 22 -4.35 5.12 12.55
C LYS A 22 -5.82 5.33 12.23
N THR A 23 -6.24 6.57 12.07
CA THR A 23 -7.61 6.92 11.71
C THR A 23 -7.99 6.28 10.38
N GLU A 24 -7.13 6.41 9.37
CA GLU A 24 -7.40 5.86 8.05
C GLU A 24 -7.50 4.34 8.07
N LEU A 25 -6.58 3.67 8.74
CA LEU A 25 -6.61 2.20 8.87
C LEU A 25 -7.86 1.70 9.58
N THR A 26 -8.33 2.44 10.59
CA THR A 26 -9.52 2.08 11.36
C THR A 26 -10.81 2.21 10.55
N LEU A 27 -10.84 3.09 9.54
CA LEU A 27 -12.03 3.31 8.71
C LEU A 27 -12.36 2.11 7.81
N HIS A 28 -11.41 1.22 7.57
CA HIS A 28 -11.57 0.14 6.60
C HIS A 28 -11.50 -1.22 7.26
N THR A 29 -12.35 -2.15 6.83
CA THR A 29 -12.40 -3.51 7.34
C THR A 29 -11.82 -4.54 6.36
N ASP A 30 -11.94 -4.31 5.05
CA ASP A 30 -11.38 -5.18 4.02
C ASP A 30 -10.10 -4.54 3.49
N LYS A 31 -8.98 -4.85 4.17
CA LYS A 31 -7.68 -4.23 3.92
C LYS A 31 -6.70 -5.22 3.33
N ALA A 32 -5.96 -4.78 2.32
CA ALA A 32 -4.89 -5.57 1.72
C ALA A 32 -3.61 -4.75 1.60
N ILE A 33 -2.51 -5.44 1.40
CA ILE A 33 -1.22 -4.86 1.02
C ILE A 33 -0.61 -5.71 -0.09
N SER A 34 0.24 -5.09 -0.90
CA SER A 34 1.07 -5.82 -1.86
C SER A 34 2.15 -6.61 -1.12
N ILE A 35 2.58 -7.73 -1.70
CA ILE A 35 3.76 -8.45 -1.20
C ILE A 35 5.00 -7.53 -1.18
N VAL A 36 5.08 -6.54 -2.06
CA VAL A 36 6.16 -5.54 -2.04
C VAL A 36 6.14 -4.77 -0.73
N THR A 37 4.96 -4.30 -0.31
CA THR A 37 4.80 -3.60 0.97
C THR A 37 5.21 -4.49 2.13
N TRP A 38 4.76 -5.75 2.12
CA TRP A 38 5.13 -6.72 3.16
C TRP A 38 6.65 -6.85 3.27
N MET A 39 7.35 -6.99 2.12
CA MET A 39 8.80 -7.10 2.09
C MET A 39 9.51 -5.85 2.62
N GLU A 40 9.06 -4.67 2.17
CA GLU A 40 9.65 -3.39 2.59
C GLU A 40 9.54 -3.18 4.10
N ILE A 41 8.39 -3.49 4.67
CA ILE A 41 8.17 -3.39 6.11
C ILE A 41 9.05 -4.39 6.87
N GLN A 42 9.14 -5.63 6.38
CA GLN A 42 9.96 -6.67 7.02
C GLN A 42 11.44 -6.31 7.03
N VAL A 43 11.93 -5.71 5.96
CA VAL A 43 13.33 -5.27 5.89
C VAL A 43 13.64 -4.21 6.94
N GLY A 44 12.69 -3.35 7.25
CA GLY A 44 12.88 -2.21 8.16
C GLY A 44 12.64 -2.51 9.62
N VAL A 45 12.11 -3.69 9.99
CA VAL A 45 11.73 -3.96 11.38
C VAL A 45 12.95 -4.37 12.24
N ALA A 46 13.01 -3.83 13.46
CA ALA A 46 14.00 -4.26 14.45
C ALA A 46 13.59 -5.62 15.03
N PRO A 47 14.56 -6.51 15.40
CA PRO A 47 14.23 -7.83 15.96
C PRO A 47 13.28 -7.77 17.16
N ALA A 48 13.42 -6.75 18.01
CA ALA A 48 12.57 -6.60 19.19
C ALA A 48 11.10 -6.32 18.84
N ASP A 49 10.82 -5.79 17.64
CA ASP A 49 9.49 -5.38 17.20
C ASP A 49 8.82 -6.40 16.26
N GLN A 50 9.52 -7.51 15.97
CA GLN A 50 9.03 -8.48 14.96
C GLN A 50 7.67 -9.08 15.33
N VAL A 51 7.47 -9.47 16.59
CA VAL A 51 6.21 -10.09 17.02
C VAL A 51 5.05 -9.10 16.90
N VAL A 52 5.26 -7.85 17.30
CA VAL A 52 4.23 -6.80 17.20
C VAL A 52 3.89 -6.53 15.74
N LEU A 53 4.89 -6.47 14.87
CA LEU A 53 4.68 -6.29 13.44
C LEU A 53 3.89 -7.44 12.85
N ASP A 54 4.25 -8.69 13.16
CA ASP A 54 3.56 -9.86 12.62
C ASP A 54 2.08 -9.87 13.02
N LEU A 55 1.77 -9.50 14.26
CA LEU A 55 0.39 -9.38 14.75
C LEU A 55 -0.37 -8.27 13.99
N PHE A 56 0.27 -7.12 13.79
CA PHE A 56 -0.33 -6.02 13.02
C PHE A 56 -0.66 -6.44 11.60
N LEU A 57 0.27 -7.15 10.94
CA LEU A 57 0.09 -7.56 9.54
C LEU A 57 -0.99 -8.61 9.36
N LEU A 58 -1.42 -9.33 10.41
CA LEU A 58 -2.54 -10.25 10.33
C LEU A 58 -3.85 -9.56 9.95
N GLY A 59 -3.95 -8.26 10.14
CA GLY A 59 -5.12 -7.48 9.74
C GLY A 59 -5.25 -7.23 8.25
N PHE A 60 -4.29 -7.68 7.44
CA PHE A 60 -4.24 -7.43 6.00
C PHE A 60 -4.20 -8.72 5.20
N THR A 61 -4.88 -8.71 4.04
CA THR A 61 -4.63 -9.72 3.01
C THR A 61 -3.38 -9.31 2.25
N VAL A 62 -2.39 -10.21 2.16
CA VAL A 62 -1.17 -9.96 1.39
C VAL A 62 -1.36 -10.50 -0.02
N LEU A 63 -1.30 -9.63 -1.01
CA LEU A 63 -1.57 -9.98 -2.40
C LEU A 63 -0.25 -10.16 -3.18
N PRO A 64 -0.14 -11.25 -3.96
CA PRO A 64 1.09 -11.57 -4.70
C PRO A 64 1.24 -10.74 -5.96
N ILE A 65 2.46 -10.76 -6.52
CA ILE A 65 2.74 -10.27 -7.86
C ILE A 65 2.49 -11.43 -8.82
N ASP A 66 1.27 -11.49 -9.37
CA ASP A 66 0.93 -12.46 -10.40
C ASP A 66 1.14 -11.87 -11.80
N THR A 67 0.83 -12.65 -12.84
CA THR A 67 1.03 -12.18 -14.22
C THR A 67 0.21 -10.93 -14.54
N PRO A 68 -1.10 -10.85 -14.23
CA PRO A 68 -1.85 -9.61 -14.48
C PRO A 68 -1.26 -8.38 -13.79
N VAL A 69 -0.83 -8.53 -12.54
CA VAL A 69 -0.18 -7.45 -11.79
C VAL A 69 1.12 -7.02 -12.48
N SER A 70 1.94 -7.98 -12.90
CA SER A 70 3.21 -7.70 -13.55
C SER A 70 3.02 -6.93 -14.86
N VAL A 71 2.07 -7.35 -15.69
CA VAL A 71 1.77 -6.68 -16.97
C VAL A 71 1.29 -5.25 -16.72
N LYS A 72 0.36 -5.09 -15.76
CA LYS A 72 -0.17 -3.75 -15.43
C LYS A 72 0.88 -2.83 -14.85
N ALA A 73 1.78 -3.36 -14.00
CA ALA A 73 2.85 -2.58 -13.41
C ALA A 73 3.81 -2.03 -14.48
N VAL A 74 4.18 -2.85 -15.46
CA VAL A 74 5.02 -2.41 -16.56
C VAL A 74 4.32 -1.30 -17.37
N GLU A 75 3.05 -1.48 -17.68
CA GLU A 75 2.24 -0.48 -18.38
C GLU A 75 2.21 0.85 -17.63
N LEU A 76 1.93 0.82 -16.32
CA LEU A 76 1.88 2.02 -15.49
C LEU A 76 3.24 2.71 -15.41
N SER A 77 4.31 1.95 -15.23
CA SER A 77 5.65 2.50 -15.14
C SER A 77 6.07 3.19 -16.44
N LYS A 78 5.73 2.60 -17.59
CA LYS A 78 6.00 3.19 -18.90
C LYS A 78 5.21 4.46 -19.15
N SER A 79 3.92 4.47 -18.81
CA SER A 79 3.02 5.58 -19.15
C SER A 79 3.12 6.75 -18.17
N THR A 80 3.41 6.50 -16.91
CA THR A 80 3.43 7.54 -15.86
C THR A 80 4.82 7.84 -15.33
N ARG A 81 5.81 7.05 -15.69
CA ARG A 81 7.20 7.14 -15.22
C ARG A 81 7.34 6.92 -13.71
N ILE A 82 6.33 6.37 -13.06
CA ILE A 82 6.42 5.98 -11.66
C ILE A 82 7.43 4.84 -11.51
N LYS A 83 8.16 4.81 -10.39
CA LYS A 83 9.14 3.75 -10.12
C LYS A 83 8.46 2.40 -10.03
N LEU A 84 9.16 1.35 -10.46
CA LEU A 84 8.58 0.02 -10.56
C LEU A 84 7.98 -0.50 -9.24
N PRO A 85 8.61 -0.36 -8.06
CA PRO A 85 7.97 -0.81 -6.82
C PRO A 85 6.62 -0.15 -6.56
N ASP A 86 6.49 1.15 -6.78
CA ASP A 86 5.24 1.88 -6.63
C ASP A 86 4.22 1.50 -7.70
N ALA A 87 4.70 1.26 -8.93
CA ALA A 87 3.85 0.78 -10.01
C ALA A 87 3.27 -0.60 -9.69
N ILE A 88 4.04 -1.49 -9.06
CA ILE A 88 3.57 -2.80 -8.62
C ILE A 88 2.47 -2.66 -7.57
N ILE A 89 2.66 -1.79 -6.60
CA ILE A 89 1.65 -1.54 -5.55
C ILE A 89 0.35 -1.03 -6.20
N TRP A 90 0.44 -0.05 -7.08
CA TRP A 90 -0.72 0.50 -7.78
C TRP A 90 -1.39 -0.56 -8.66
N ALA A 91 -0.62 -1.31 -9.43
CA ALA A 91 -1.12 -2.39 -10.28
C ALA A 91 -1.85 -3.45 -9.45
N THR A 92 -1.31 -3.81 -8.29
CA THR A 92 -1.94 -4.77 -7.38
C THR A 92 -3.34 -4.30 -6.99
N ALA A 93 -3.48 -3.02 -6.67
CA ALA A 93 -4.78 -2.44 -6.34
C ALA A 93 -5.74 -2.50 -7.54
N LEU A 94 -5.31 -2.04 -8.70
CA LEU A 94 -6.16 -1.97 -9.89
C LEU A 94 -6.62 -3.37 -10.34
N VAL A 95 -5.71 -4.32 -10.43
CA VAL A 95 -6.01 -5.68 -10.88
C VAL A 95 -6.96 -6.40 -9.91
N ASN A 96 -6.83 -6.14 -8.62
CA ASN A 96 -7.66 -6.76 -7.59
C ASN A 96 -8.89 -5.93 -7.24
N GLN A 97 -9.18 -4.87 -8.00
CA GLN A 97 -10.35 -4.00 -7.82
C GLN A 97 -10.43 -3.42 -6.42
N ARG A 98 -9.30 -2.91 -5.93
CA ARG A 98 -9.19 -2.27 -4.63
C ARG A 98 -8.81 -0.80 -4.80
N LEU A 99 -9.31 0.05 -3.91
CA LEU A 99 -8.91 1.44 -3.84
C LEU A 99 -7.52 1.53 -3.21
N LEU A 100 -6.58 2.14 -3.90
CA LEU A 100 -5.25 2.38 -3.34
C LEU A 100 -5.29 3.58 -2.40
N ILE A 101 -4.92 3.35 -1.15
CA ILE A 101 -4.77 4.42 -0.15
C ILE A 101 -3.29 4.74 -0.05
N ALA A 102 -2.90 5.93 -0.49
CA ALA A 102 -1.50 6.35 -0.53
C ALA A 102 -1.33 7.75 0.05
N ARG A 103 -0.26 7.97 0.76
CA ARG A 103 0.06 9.27 1.34
C ARG A 103 0.92 10.13 0.43
N ASN A 104 1.76 9.52 -0.37
CA ASN A 104 2.77 10.21 -1.15
C ASN A 104 2.18 10.76 -2.45
N SER A 105 1.75 12.04 -2.43
CA SER A 105 1.23 12.72 -3.61
C SER A 105 2.28 12.99 -4.69
N LYS A 106 3.56 12.78 -4.39
CA LYS A 106 4.65 12.92 -5.35
C LYS A 106 4.66 11.74 -6.33
N ASP A 107 4.42 10.53 -5.84
CA ASP A 107 4.37 9.33 -6.66
C ASP A 107 2.95 9.04 -7.15
N PHE A 108 1.94 9.34 -6.32
CA PHE A 108 0.53 9.11 -6.63
C PHE A 108 -0.24 10.41 -6.58
N SER A 109 -0.57 10.95 -7.77
CA SER A 109 -1.44 12.13 -7.85
C SER A 109 -2.81 11.82 -7.27
N PRO A 110 -3.45 12.76 -6.54
CA PRO A 110 -4.83 12.58 -6.09
C PRO A 110 -5.83 12.33 -7.22
N SER A 111 -5.48 12.73 -8.45
CA SER A 111 -6.31 12.49 -9.64
C SER A 111 -5.98 11.17 -10.33
N ALA A 112 -5.00 10.40 -9.86
CA ALA A 112 -4.66 9.10 -10.44
C ALA A 112 -5.82 8.13 -10.27
N GLN A 113 -6.03 7.27 -11.28
CA GLN A 113 -7.13 6.31 -11.28
C GLN A 113 -7.03 5.35 -10.09
N GLY A 114 -8.12 5.28 -9.31
CA GLY A 114 -8.22 4.33 -8.20
C GLY A 114 -7.32 4.64 -7.02
N VAL A 115 -6.89 5.89 -6.86
CA VAL A 115 -6.02 6.33 -5.77
C VAL A 115 -6.74 7.35 -4.89
N LEU A 116 -6.65 7.17 -3.58
CA LEU A 116 -7.09 8.13 -2.59
C LEU A 116 -5.87 8.55 -1.75
N VAL A 117 -5.65 9.86 -1.63
CA VAL A 117 -4.64 10.44 -0.73
C VAL A 117 -5.37 11.01 0.47
N PRO A 118 -5.44 10.31 1.61
CA PRO A 118 -6.33 10.68 2.71
C PRO A 118 -5.81 11.83 3.56
N TYR A 119 -4.50 12.03 3.61
CA TYR A 119 -3.89 13.11 4.38
C TYR A 119 -2.52 13.46 3.83
N ILE A 120 -2.04 14.64 4.22
CA ILE A 120 -0.70 15.15 3.87
C ILE A 120 0.02 15.50 5.18
N ILE A 121 1.27 15.10 5.28
CA ILE A 121 2.12 15.45 6.43
C ILE A 121 3.45 16.02 5.99
#